data_b5c35b010483738723efca57b2c35c07
#
_entry.id   b5c35b010483738723efca57b2c35c07
#
_cell.length_a   1.000
_cell.length_b   1.000
_cell.length_c   1.000
_cell.angle_alpha   90.00
_cell.angle_beta   90.00
_cell.angle_gamma   90.00
#
_symmetry.space_group_name_H-M   'P 1'
#
loop_
_entity.id
_entity.type
_entity.pdbx_description
1 polymer ?
#
loop_
_entity_poly.entity_id
_entity_poly.type
_entity_poly.pdbx_seq_one_letter_code
_entity_poly.pdbx_strand_id
1 'polypeptide(L)' 'QLPIIVKPTDRSGSRGIYKLTSFEGLEEAVRSSVEASFEKQAIVEEYIDGNEYSFEAVSQNGVLHFLTITIRLGR' A
#
# COMPACT_ATOMS: atom_id res chain seq x y z
N GLN A 1 -7.13 -12.88 -2.31
CA GLN A 1 -5.77 -12.43 -2.21
C GLN A 1 -5.43 -11.32 -3.19
N LEU A 2 -5.99 -11.39 -4.35
CA LEU A 2 -5.69 -10.35 -5.32
C LEU A 2 -6.96 -9.71 -5.76
N PRO A 3 -6.92 -8.44 -6.05
CA PRO A 3 -5.75 -7.59 -6.30
C PRO A 3 -5.17 -7.00 -5.02
N ILE A 4 -3.94 -6.51 -5.18
CA ILE A 4 -3.26 -5.74 -4.15
C ILE A 4 -3.28 -4.30 -4.59
N ILE A 5 -3.72 -3.41 -3.71
CA ILE A 5 -3.80 -1.99 -4.02
C ILE A 5 -2.73 -1.27 -3.20
N VAL A 6 -1.93 -0.47 -3.88
CA VAL A 6 -0.89 0.34 -3.23
C VAL A 6 -1.18 1.79 -3.57
N LYS A 7 -1.27 2.64 -2.57
CA LYS A 7 -1.58 4.04 -2.82
C LYS A 7 -0.99 4.92 -1.73
N PRO A 8 -0.70 6.20 -2.05
CA PRO A 8 -0.26 7.13 -1.02
C PRO A 8 -1.38 7.43 -0.05
N THR A 9 -1.02 7.76 1.18
CA THR A 9 -2.03 8.04 2.19
C THR A 9 -2.63 9.43 2.07
N ASP A 10 -1.94 10.35 1.41
CA ASP A 10 -2.31 11.75 1.46
C ASP A 10 -2.49 12.40 0.10
N ARG A 11 -2.60 11.62 -0.97
CA ARG A 11 -2.84 12.18 -2.30
C ARG A 11 -4.22 11.80 -2.75
N SER A 12 -4.88 12.72 -3.42
CA SER A 12 -6.15 12.42 -4.04
C SER A 12 -5.92 12.17 -5.52
N GLY A 13 -6.93 11.61 -6.16
CA GLY A 13 -6.82 11.28 -7.56
C GLY A 13 -6.11 9.96 -7.75
N SER A 14 -5.55 9.76 -8.94
CA SER A 14 -4.97 8.47 -9.30
C SER A 14 -3.46 8.47 -9.29
N ARG A 15 -2.83 9.50 -8.74
CA ARG A 15 -1.39 9.58 -8.73
C ARG A 15 -0.80 8.63 -7.71
N GLY A 16 0.16 7.83 -8.15
CA GLY A 16 0.83 6.92 -7.25
C GLY A 16 0.02 5.72 -6.80
N ILE A 17 -1.10 5.45 -7.47
CA ILE A 17 -1.94 4.31 -7.12
C ILE A 17 -1.62 3.17 -8.07
N TYR A 18 -1.38 1.99 -7.51
CA TYR A 18 -1.02 0.81 -8.27
C TYR A 18 -1.92 -0.35 -7.89
N LYS A 19 -2.35 -1.08 -8.90
CA LYS A 19 -3.16 -2.27 -8.70
C LYS A 19 -2.37 -3.45 -9.24
N LEU A 20 -2.04 -4.38 -8.36
CA LEU A 20 -1.19 -5.50 -8.71
C LEU A 20 -2.00 -6.78 -8.68
N THR A 21 -1.68 -7.69 -9.59
CA THR A 21 -2.31 -8.99 -9.63
C THR A 21 -1.39 -10.10 -9.16
N SER A 22 -0.20 -9.73 -8.70
CA SER A 22 0.74 -10.67 -8.10
C SER A 22 1.64 -9.89 -7.19
N PHE A 23 2.43 -10.59 -6.40
CA PHE A 23 3.37 -9.93 -5.51
C PHE A 23 4.59 -9.39 -6.25
N GLU A 24 4.76 -9.79 -7.48
CA GLU A 24 5.86 -9.29 -8.29
C GLU A 24 5.68 -7.79 -8.48
N GLY A 25 6.72 -7.04 -8.24
CA GLY A 25 6.67 -5.59 -8.38
C GLY A 25 6.10 -4.88 -7.18
N LEU A 26 5.78 -5.60 -6.10
CA LEU A 26 5.16 -4.98 -4.95
C LEU A 26 6.08 -3.94 -4.30
N GLU A 27 7.35 -4.27 -4.14
CA GLU A 27 8.27 -3.34 -3.50
C GLU A 27 8.42 -2.07 -4.33
N GLU A 28 8.51 -2.22 -5.64
CA GLU A 28 8.61 -1.06 -6.51
C GLU A 28 7.36 -0.18 -6.42
N ALA A 29 6.18 -0.81 -6.39
CA ALA A 29 4.94 -0.07 -6.28
C ALA A 29 4.88 0.69 -4.95
N VAL A 30 5.30 0.05 -3.88
CA VAL A 30 5.29 0.69 -2.57
C VAL A 30 6.23 1.90 -2.58
N ARG A 31 7.45 1.73 -3.12
CA ARG A 31 8.39 2.84 -3.15
C ARG A 31 7.86 3.99 -3.99
N SER A 32 7.24 3.68 -5.13
CA SER A 32 6.69 4.72 -5.99
C SER A 32 5.54 5.45 -5.31
N SER A 33 4.66 4.71 -4.63
CA SER A 33 3.57 5.34 -3.90
C SER A 33 4.08 6.23 -2.78
N VAL A 34 5.08 5.76 -2.05
CA VAL A 34 5.67 6.54 -0.98
C VAL A 34 6.28 7.82 -1.53
N GLU A 35 6.96 7.72 -2.68
CA GLU A 35 7.57 8.91 -3.28
C GLU A 35 6.52 9.91 -3.73
N ALA A 36 5.33 9.43 -4.12
CA ALA A 36 4.26 10.32 -4.55
C ALA A 36 3.56 10.98 -3.37
N SER A 37 3.78 10.48 -2.17
CA SER A 37 3.13 11.01 -0.99
C SER A 37 3.88 12.23 -0.47
N PHE A 38 3.14 13.24 -0.01
CA PHE A 38 3.77 14.39 0.62
C PHE A 38 4.43 14.01 1.92
N GLU A 39 3.86 13.05 2.64
CA GLU A 39 4.38 12.63 3.93
C GLU A 39 5.17 11.34 3.84
N LYS A 40 5.43 10.88 2.61
CA LYS A 40 6.24 9.69 2.37
C LYS A 40 5.64 8.48 3.04
N GLN A 41 4.34 8.32 2.83
CA GLN A 41 3.59 7.20 3.38
C GLN A 41 2.69 6.60 2.31
N ALA A 42 2.49 5.29 2.42
CA ALA A 42 1.61 4.59 1.50
C ALA A 42 0.84 3.53 2.26
N ILE A 43 -0.27 3.10 1.68
CA ILE A 43 -1.08 2.02 2.22
C ILE A 43 -1.09 0.90 1.22
N VAL A 44 -0.92 -0.32 1.71
CA VAL A 44 -1.03 -1.53 0.92
C VAL A 44 -2.27 -2.28 1.41
N GLU A 45 -3.17 -2.58 0.49
CA GLU A 45 -4.43 -3.26 0.82
C GLU A 45 -4.52 -4.54 0.03
N GLU A 46 -4.96 -5.58 0.68
CA GLU A 46 -5.11 -6.88 0.05
C GLU A 46 -6.36 -7.55 0.58
N TYR A 47 -7.08 -8.24 -0.30
CA TYR A 47 -8.30 -8.95 0.08
C TYR A 47 -8.05 -10.44 -0.02
N ILE A 48 -8.31 -11.14 1.06
CA ILE A 48 -8.15 -12.59 1.12
C ILE A 48 -9.41 -13.19 1.74
N ASP A 49 -10.09 -14.02 0.97
CA ASP A 49 -11.29 -14.72 1.47
C ASP A 49 -12.31 -13.77 2.05
N GLY A 50 -12.50 -12.62 1.40
CA GLY A 50 -13.48 -11.65 1.86
C GLY A 50 -13.03 -10.77 2.99
N ASN A 51 -11.84 -10.97 3.49
CA ASN A 51 -11.28 -10.13 4.54
C ASN A 51 -10.30 -9.16 3.94
N GLU A 52 -10.28 -7.97 4.49
CA GLU A 52 -9.36 -6.93 4.03
C GLU A 52 -8.19 -6.82 4.99
N TYR A 53 -7.00 -6.87 4.43
CA TYR A 53 -5.76 -6.67 5.17
C TYR A 53 -5.08 -5.44 4.64
N SER A 54 -4.65 -4.56 5.53
CA SER A 54 -3.93 -3.38 5.08
C SER A 54 -2.78 -3.08 6.03
N PHE A 55 -1.73 -2.53 5.50
CA PHE A 55 -0.64 -2.06 6.31
C PHE A 55 -0.07 -0.81 5.70
N GLU A 56 0.60 -0.03 6.53
CA GLU A 56 1.16 1.25 6.13
C GLU A 56 2.65 1.14 5.97
N ALA A 57 3.15 1.82 4.95
CA ALA A 57 4.57 1.91 4.69
C ALA A 57 4.98 3.36 4.80
N VAL A 58 6.13 3.60 5.39
CA VAL A 58 6.67 4.95 5.49
C VAL A 58 8.14 4.89 5.16
N SER A 59 8.63 5.93 4.48
CA SER A 59 10.04 6.03 4.17
C SER A 59 10.70 6.97 5.16
N GLN A 60 11.79 6.50 5.73
CA GLN A 60 12.54 7.27 6.69
C GLN A 60 14.00 7.07 6.41
N ASN A 61 14.68 8.16 6.04
CA ASN A 61 16.11 8.11 5.68
C ASN A 61 16.36 7.08 4.58
N GLY A 62 15.46 7.00 3.62
CA GLY A 62 15.61 6.10 2.49
C GLY A 62 15.28 4.65 2.78
N VAL A 63 14.79 4.34 3.98
CA VAL A 63 14.46 2.99 4.39
C VAL A 63 12.95 2.89 4.54
N LEU A 64 12.39 1.84 3.97
CA LEU A 64 10.96 1.59 4.11
C LEU A 64 10.67 0.85 5.41
N HIS A 65 9.68 1.32 6.12
CA HIS A 65 9.21 0.70 7.34
C HIS A 65 7.74 0.38 7.19
N PHE A 66 7.32 -0.77 7.66
CA PHE A 66 5.92 -1.15 7.68
C PHE A 66 5.43 -1.05 9.11
N LEU A 67 4.46 -0.15 9.33
CA LEU A 67 4.13 0.26 10.68
C LEU A 67 2.95 -0.47 11.30
N THR A 68 1.89 -0.64 10.53
CA THR A 68 0.63 -1.07 11.11
C THR A 68 -0.04 -2.07 10.19
N ILE A 69 -0.60 -3.11 10.78
CA ILE A 69 -1.43 -4.07 10.05
C ILE A 69 -2.83 -3.96 10.59
N THR A 70 -3.77 -3.71 9.70
CA THR A 70 -5.18 -3.64 10.06
C THR A 70 -5.92 -4.76 9.34
N ILE A 71 -6.78 -5.43 10.06
CA ILE A 71 -7.59 -6.49 9.49
C ILE A 71 -9.04 -6.12 9.64
N ARG A 72 -9.76 -6.13 8.52
CA ARG A 72 -11.19 -5.88 8.53
C ARG A 72 -11.87 -7.11 8.00
N LEU A 73 -12.71 -7.71 8.82
CA LEU A 73 -13.40 -8.93 8.45
C LEU A 73 -14.57 -8.60 7.56
N GLY A 74 -14.64 -9.31 6.44
CA GLY A 74 -15.74 -9.14 5.52
C GLY A 74 -16.93 -9.97 5.95
N ARG A 75 -18.06 -9.63 5.43
CA ARG A 75 -19.15 -10.41 5.71
C ARG A 75 -20.29 -10.04 5.41
#